data_72b62851d8e84e263251de4039aefb45
#
_entry.id   72b62851d8e84e263251de4039aefb45
#
_cell.length_a   1.000
_cell.length_b   1.000
_cell.length_c   1.000
_cell.angle_alpha   90.00
_cell.angle_beta   90.00
_cell.angle_gamma   90.00
#
_symmetry.space_group_name_H-M   'P 1'
#
loop_
_entity.id
_entity.type
_entity.pdbx_description
1 polymer ?
#
loop_
_entity_poly.entity_id
_entity_poly.type
_entity_poly.pdbx_seq_one_letter_code
_entity_poly.pdbx_strand_id
1 'polypeptide(L)'
;MDGANLRSQPVLEVRDLWKEYPVGDETVVALQNVTLNIMRGEICCIFGPSGSGKSTLLNQLSGLEKPTRGEVLIGGIPISRLSEEQLTNFRQRHLGFVFQSYNLLPQLTATENVALPLMFRGVPKPQREQAARELLARVGLSHRLNHFPSQMSGGQQQRVGIARAFITRPDIVFADEPTGNLDSKTTTQVMDMICSFARDFHQTVILVSHDPEMASYAHHIVTLRDGGIVGEQRTQHIEKERGFHASNIHSQQVLLFDPYYPQSCRYTGS
;
A
#
# COMPACT_ATOMS: atom_id res chain seq x y z
N MET A 1 -2.27 4.73 -30.03
CA MET A 1 -1.24 3.86 -29.44
C MET A 1 -1.43 3.88 -27.94
N ASP A 2 -1.71 2.95 -27.22
CA ASP A 2 -2.50 1.74 -27.16
C ASP A 2 -2.78 1.49 -25.68
N GLY A 3 -3.98 1.81 -25.20
CA GLY A 3 -4.40 1.56 -23.81
C GLY A 3 -4.45 0.07 -23.42
N ALA A 4 -4.36 -0.82 -24.40
CA ALA A 4 -4.36 -2.27 -24.18
C ALA A 4 -3.00 -2.81 -23.71
N ASN A 5 -1.89 -2.12 -23.99
CA ASN A 5 -0.53 -2.62 -23.68
C ASN A 5 -0.07 -2.28 -22.25
N LEU A 6 -0.71 -1.32 -21.58
CA LEU A 6 -0.37 -0.92 -20.20
C LEU A 6 -0.91 -1.91 -19.15
N ARG A 7 -1.93 -2.72 -19.50
CA ARG A 7 -2.49 -3.72 -18.58
C ARG A 7 -1.69 -5.02 -18.50
N SER A 8 -0.77 -5.25 -19.45
CA SER A 8 0.05 -6.46 -19.52
C SER A 8 1.43 -6.32 -18.85
N GLN A 9 1.81 -5.12 -18.41
CA GLN A 9 3.10 -4.90 -17.74
C GLN A 9 2.94 -4.89 -16.22
N PRO A 10 3.90 -5.50 -15.49
CA PRO A 10 3.90 -5.44 -14.05
C PRO A 10 4.07 -4.00 -13.56
N VAL A 11 3.36 -3.63 -12.48
CA VAL A 11 3.57 -2.35 -11.80
C VAL A 11 4.80 -2.41 -10.92
N LEU A 12 5.15 -3.59 -10.42
CA LEU A 12 6.34 -3.83 -9.61
C LEU A 12 7.06 -5.08 -10.12
N GLU A 13 8.36 -4.92 -10.40
CA GLU A 13 9.27 -6.01 -10.75
C GLU A 13 10.42 -6.08 -9.74
N VAL A 14 10.76 -7.29 -9.35
CA VAL A 14 11.91 -7.60 -8.50
C VAL A 14 12.79 -8.58 -9.24
N ARG A 15 14.08 -8.28 -9.34
CA ARG A 15 15.05 -9.09 -10.07
C ARG A 15 16.23 -9.45 -9.18
N ASP A 16 16.42 -10.74 -8.91
CA ASP A 16 17.53 -11.32 -8.16
C ASP A 16 17.87 -10.55 -6.87
N LEU A 17 16.85 -10.22 -6.07
CA LEU A 17 16.98 -9.37 -4.90
C LEU A 17 17.62 -10.13 -3.73
N TRP A 18 18.65 -9.52 -3.15
CA TRP A 18 19.32 -9.97 -1.94
C TRP A 18 19.37 -8.86 -0.90
N LYS A 19 19.20 -9.23 0.36
CA LYS A 19 19.43 -8.34 1.49
C LYS A 19 20.23 -9.04 2.56
N GLU A 20 21.37 -8.46 2.88
CA GLU A 20 22.33 -8.93 3.87
C GLU A 20 22.52 -7.84 4.93
N TYR A 21 22.60 -8.25 6.19
CA TYR A 21 22.89 -7.36 7.31
C TYR A 21 24.17 -7.79 8.01
N PRO A 22 25.14 -6.89 8.23
CA PRO A 22 26.29 -7.19 9.08
C PRO A 22 25.84 -7.22 10.56
N VAL A 23 26.16 -8.28 11.28
CA VAL A 23 25.87 -8.46 12.71
C VAL A 23 27.17 -8.89 13.42
N GLY A 24 27.91 -7.94 13.97
CA GLY A 24 29.26 -8.18 14.48
C GLY A 24 30.20 -8.65 13.35
N ASP A 25 30.83 -9.80 13.55
CA ASP A 25 31.74 -10.42 12.55
C ASP A 25 30.99 -11.35 11.54
N GLU A 26 29.68 -11.50 11.69
CA GLU A 26 28.88 -12.37 10.83
C GLU A 26 28.00 -11.57 9.88
N THR A 27 27.53 -12.22 8.81
CA THR A 27 26.56 -11.67 7.86
C THR A 27 25.26 -12.48 7.91
N VAL A 28 24.15 -11.82 8.24
CA VAL A 28 22.84 -12.44 8.24
C VAL A 28 22.16 -12.16 6.89
N VAL A 29 21.85 -13.23 6.15
CA VAL A 29 21.10 -13.14 4.89
C VAL A 29 19.63 -13.11 5.21
N ALA A 30 18.99 -11.94 5.04
CA ALA A 30 17.58 -11.75 5.31
C ALA A 30 16.69 -12.02 4.08
N LEU A 31 17.23 -11.80 2.87
CA LEU A 31 16.58 -12.15 1.60
C LEU A 31 17.62 -12.73 0.65
N GLN A 32 17.22 -13.79 -0.08
CA GLN A 32 18.08 -14.46 -1.04
C GLN A 32 17.34 -14.76 -2.35
N ASN A 33 17.90 -14.26 -3.46
CA ASN A 33 17.46 -14.54 -4.82
C ASN A 33 15.94 -14.39 -5.03
N VAL A 34 15.36 -13.30 -4.50
CA VAL A 34 13.92 -13.02 -4.66
C VAL A 34 13.67 -12.40 -6.03
N THR A 35 12.87 -13.08 -6.84
CA THR A 35 12.39 -12.58 -8.13
C THR A 35 10.86 -12.66 -8.15
N LEU A 36 10.19 -11.54 -8.46
CA LEU A 36 8.74 -11.40 -8.33
C LEU A 36 8.19 -10.33 -9.28
N ASN A 37 7.02 -10.59 -9.84
CA ASN A 37 6.28 -9.63 -10.65
C ASN A 37 4.86 -9.44 -10.11
N ILE A 38 4.46 -8.20 -9.84
CA ILE A 38 3.10 -7.84 -9.37
C ILE A 38 2.43 -7.00 -10.45
N MET A 39 1.24 -7.43 -10.88
CA MET A 39 0.50 -6.75 -11.93
C MET A 39 -0.29 -5.56 -11.38
N ARG A 40 -0.55 -4.57 -12.25
CA ARG A 40 -1.36 -3.40 -11.88
C ARG A 40 -2.78 -3.81 -11.49
N GLY A 41 -3.26 -3.30 -10.33
CA GLY A 41 -4.58 -3.59 -9.79
C GLY A 41 -4.71 -4.93 -9.06
N GLU A 42 -3.61 -5.70 -8.94
CA GLU A 42 -3.59 -6.90 -8.10
C GLU A 42 -3.60 -6.55 -6.60
N ILE A 43 -4.24 -7.41 -5.82
CA ILE A 43 -3.98 -7.53 -4.39
C ILE A 43 -3.03 -8.71 -4.25
N CYS A 44 -1.77 -8.45 -3.88
CA CYS A 44 -0.73 -9.46 -3.66
C CYS A 44 -0.51 -9.63 -2.16
N CYS A 45 -0.51 -10.86 -1.67
CA CYS A 45 -0.17 -11.19 -0.29
C CYS A 45 1.21 -11.87 -0.22
N ILE A 46 2.14 -11.22 0.46
CA ILE A 46 3.41 -11.82 0.88
C ILE A 46 3.15 -12.55 2.20
N PHE A 47 3.02 -13.87 2.10
CA PHE A 47 2.65 -14.75 3.20
C PHE A 47 3.87 -15.53 3.72
N GLY A 48 3.92 -15.80 5.03
CA GLY A 48 4.96 -16.64 5.62
C GLY A 48 5.06 -16.50 7.13
N PRO A 49 5.79 -17.41 7.80
CA PRO A 49 5.97 -17.36 9.25
C PRO A 49 6.72 -16.12 9.72
N SER A 50 6.69 -15.86 11.03
CA SER A 50 7.51 -14.79 11.62
C SER A 50 8.99 -15.08 11.36
N GLY A 51 9.76 -14.04 11.07
CA GLY A 51 11.19 -14.15 10.75
C GLY A 51 11.52 -14.60 9.32
N SER A 52 10.53 -14.87 8.45
CA SER A 52 10.81 -15.30 7.06
C SER A 52 11.34 -14.22 6.12
N GLY A 53 11.48 -12.96 6.57
CA GLY A 53 11.97 -11.86 5.75
C GLY A 53 10.89 -10.95 5.15
N LYS A 54 9.61 -11.11 5.50
CA LYS A 54 8.47 -10.36 4.91
C LYS A 54 8.61 -8.84 5.05
N SER A 55 8.85 -8.34 6.26
CA SER A 55 9.00 -6.89 6.48
C SER A 55 10.27 -6.36 5.81
N THR A 56 11.35 -7.18 5.77
CA THR A 56 12.55 -6.83 5.00
C THR A 56 12.22 -6.72 3.52
N LEU A 57 11.48 -7.67 2.95
CA LEU A 57 11.04 -7.60 1.56
C LEU A 57 10.18 -6.35 1.31
N LEU A 58 9.19 -6.08 2.16
CA LEU A 58 8.36 -4.88 2.06
C LEU A 58 9.20 -3.60 2.05
N ASN A 59 10.21 -3.49 2.93
CA ASN A 59 11.13 -2.35 2.98
C ASN A 59 11.92 -2.17 1.67
N GLN A 60 12.35 -3.28 1.06
CA GLN A 60 13.03 -3.23 -0.24
C GLN A 60 12.07 -2.79 -1.36
N LEU A 61 10.86 -3.39 -1.42
CA LEU A 61 9.86 -3.11 -2.45
C LEU A 61 9.37 -1.65 -2.39
N SER A 62 9.32 -1.06 -1.21
CA SER A 62 8.88 0.32 -1.00
C SER A 62 10.02 1.36 -1.07
N GLY A 63 11.27 0.91 -1.23
CA GLY A 63 12.45 1.79 -1.23
C GLY A 63 12.69 2.45 0.13
N LEU A 64 12.23 1.85 1.24
CA LEU A 64 12.62 2.26 2.60
C LEU A 64 14.03 1.83 2.93
N GLU A 65 14.47 0.72 2.33
CA GLU A 65 15.84 0.25 2.37
C GLU A 65 16.32 -0.14 0.97
N LYS A 66 17.61 0.02 0.71
CA LYS A 66 18.23 -0.44 -0.54
C LYS A 66 18.65 -1.90 -0.45
N PRO A 67 18.53 -2.67 -1.54
CA PRO A 67 19.02 -4.03 -1.60
C PRO A 67 20.56 -4.09 -1.54
N THR A 68 21.10 -5.23 -1.09
CA THR A 68 22.54 -5.51 -1.20
C THR A 68 22.90 -5.87 -2.63
N ARG A 69 22.01 -6.62 -3.33
CA ARG A 69 22.13 -6.96 -4.75
C ARG A 69 20.75 -7.05 -5.39
N GLY A 70 20.71 -6.98 -6.71
CA GLY A 70 19.48 -7.04 -7.48
C GLY A 70 18.81 -5.68 -7.62
N GLU A 71 17.59 -5.69 -8.17
CA GLU A 71 16.86 -4.47 -8.50
C GLU A 71 15.38 -4.57 -8.16
N VAL A 72 14.81 -3.42 -7.79
CA VAL A 72 13.36 -3.21 -7.68
C VAL A 72 12.96 -2.11 -8.65
N LEU A 73 12.01 -2.42 -9.52
CA LEU A 73 11.43 -1.46 -10.46
C LEU A 73 9.95 -1.25 -10.13
N ILE A 74 9.52 0.01 -10.11
CA ILE A 74 8.10 0.38 -9.98
C ILE A 74 7.73 1.22 -11.19
N GLY A 75 6.73 0.77 -11.96
CA GLY A 75 6.36 1.43 -13.23
C GLY A 75 7.52 1.53 -14.21
N GLY A 76 8.44 0.56 -14.20
CA GLY A 76 9.67 0.55 -15.02
C GLY A 76 10.82 1.42 -14.48
N ILE A 77 10.61 2.16 -13.37
CA ILE A 77 11.65 3.00 -12.75
C ILE A 77 12.46 2.16 -11.75
N PRO A 78 13.79 2.02 -11.89
CA PRO A 78 14.63 1.27 -10.98
C PRO A 78 14.84 2.07 -9.68
N ILE A 79 13.94 1.91 -8.71
CA ILE A 79 13.94 2.67 -7.46
C ILE A 79 15.18 2.39 -6.61
N SER A 80 15.79 1.21 -6.75
CA SER A 80 17.05 0.85 -6.07
C SER A 80 18.23 1.74 -6.46
N ARG A 81 18.17 2.41 -7.62
CA ARG A 81 19.23 3.31 -8.13
C ARG A 81 18.98 4.79 -7.79
N LEU A 82 17.80 5.14 -7.29
CA LEU A 82 17.48 6.53 -6.96
C LEU A 82 18.28 7.02 -5.74
N SER A 83 18.58 8.33 -5.70
CA SER A 83 19.10 8.99 -4.50
C SER A 83 18.01 9.03 -3.39
N GLU A 84 18.40 9.31 -2.15
CA GLU A 84 17.43 9.41 -1.04
C GLU A 84 16.40 10.52 -1.26
N GLU A 85 16.79 11.64 -1.86
CA GLU A 85 15.88 12.73 -2.22
C GLU A 85 14.89 12.28 -3.31
N GLN A 86 15.40 11.63 -4.36
CA GLN A 86 14.56 11.06 -5.43
C GLN A 86 13.60 9.99 -4.90
N LEU A 87 14.07 9.09 -4.02
CA LEU A 87 13.23 8.09 -3.35
C LEU A 87 12.14 8.72 -2.50
N THR A 88 12.47 9.78 -1.75
CA THR A 88 11.49 10.50 -0.93
C THR A 88 10.38 11.11 -1.80
N ASN A 89 10.76 11.79 -2.88
CA ASN A 89 9.82 12.35 -3.85
C ASN A 89 8.99 11.25 -4.55
N PHE A 90 9.63 10.12 -4.87
CA PHE A 90 8.95 8.97 -5.48
C PHE A 90 7.92 8.36 -4.53
N ARG A 91 8.30 8.08 -3.27
CA ARG A 91 7.37 7.55 -2.25
C ARG A 91 6.16 8.45 -2.05
N GLN A 92 6.37 9.77 -1.93
CA GLN A 92 5.27 10.72 -1.76
C GLN A 92 4.26 10.69 -2.91
N ARG A 93 4.70 10.40 -4.14
CA ARG A 93 3.84 10.44 -5.33
C ARG A 93 3.18 9.11 -5.64
N HIS A 94 3.89 8.01 -5.43
CA HIS A 94 3.52 6.71 -5.98
C HIS A 94 3.14 5.67 -4.94
N LEU A 95 3.46 5.91 -3.65
CA LEU A 95 3.27 4.90 -2.62
C LEU A 95 2.37 5.38 -1.49
N GLY A 96 1.57 4.45 -0.96
CA GLY A 96 0.79 4.60 0.27
C GLY A 96 1.17 3.52 1.27
N PHE A 97 1.00 3.78 2.56
CA PHE A 97 1.38 2.83 3.62
C PHE A 97 0.27 2.69 4.66
N VAL A 98 -0.09 1.45 4.94
CA VAL A 98 -0.94 1.03 6.07
C VAL A 98 -0.07 0.20 7.00
N PHE A 99 0.01 0.57 8.28
CA PHE A 99 0.88 -0.04 9.28
C PHE A 99 0.06 -0.78 10.34
N GLN A 100 0.64 -1.82 10.94
CA GLN A 100 0.07 -2.54 12.07
C GLN A 100 -0.15 -1.65 13.29
N SER A 101 0.79 -0.74 13.58
CA SER A 101 0.73 0.20 14.72
C SER A 101 0.08 1.54 14.36
N TYR A 102 -0.70 1.59 13.26
CA TYR A 102 -1.39 2.77 12.73
C TYR A 102 -0.48 3.93 12.33
N ASN A 103 0.60 4.20 13.04
CA ASN A 103 1.58 5.27 12.84
C ASN A 103 0.93 6.64 12.61
N LEU A 104 -0.12 6.96 13.41
CA LEU A 104 -0.75 8.27 13.41
C LEU A 104 0.08 9.23 14.26
N LEU A 105 0.14 10.49 13.83
CA LEU A 105 0.75 11.56 14.63
C LEU A 105 -0.22 11.94 15.76
N PRO A 106 0.15 11.73 17.03
CA PRO A 106 -0.77 11.89 18.15
C PRO A 106 -1.20 13.35 18.40
N GLN A 107 -0.44 14.32 17.88
CA GLN A 107 -0.72 15.76 17.97
C GLN A 107 -1.67 16.26 16.89
N LEU A 108 -1.98 15.43 15.90
CA LEU A 108 -2.87 15.76 14.78
C LEU A 108 -4.21 15.07 14.94
N THR A 109 -5.27 15.75 14.54
CA THR A 109 -6.63 15.20 14.45
C THR A 109 -6.72 14.13 13.34
N ALA A 110 -7.83 13.39 13.30
CA ALA A 110 -8.08 12.43 12.21
C ALA A 110 -8.01 13.10 10.83
N THR A 111 -8.64 14.26 10.66
CA THR A 111 -8.60 15.02 9.40
C THR A 111 -7.17 15.42 9.03
N GLU A 112 -6.40 15.93 9.97
CA GLU A 112 -5.01 16.35 9.72
C GLU A 112 -4.08 15.17 9.42
N ASN A 113 -4.23 14.04 10.13
CA ASN A 113 -3.47 12.82 9.83
C ASN A 113 -3.74 12.33 8.40
N VAL A 114 -5.00 12.31 7.96
CA VAL A 114 -5.36 11.89 6.61
C VAL A 114 -4.88 12.91 5.57
N ALA A 115 -4.94 14.21 5.86
CA ALA A 115 -4.50 15.28 4.96
C ALA A 115 -2.97 15.39 4.81
N LEU A 116 -2.19 14.76 5.70
CA LEU A 116 -0.75 14.92 5.79
C LEU A 116 0.01 14.63 4.47
N PRO A 117 -0.27 13.54 3.73
CA PRO A 117 0.40 13.29 2.46
C PRO A 117 0.14 14.38 1.39
N LEU A 118 -1.06 14.95 1.38
CA LEU A 118 -1.40 16.06 0.48
C LEU A 118 -0.69 17.37 0.90
N MET A 119 -0.44 17.55 2.20
CA MET A 119 0.34 18.68 2.68
C MET A 119 1.77 18.64 2.13
N PHE A 120 2.41 17.46 2.16
CA PHE A 120 3.75 17.28 1.59
C PHE A 120 3.80 17.49 0.06
N ARG A 121 2.66 17.29 -0.62
CA ARG A 121 2.52 17.63 -2.06
C ARG A 121 2.21 19.10 -2.32
N GLY A 122 2.17 19.97 -1.29
CA GLY A 122 1.88 21.39 -1.42
C GLY A 122 0.42 21.72 -1.68
N VAL A 123 -0.52 20.79 -1.48
CA VAL A 123 -1.97 21.05 -1.67
C VAL A 123 -2.46 22.05 -0.62
N PRO A 124 -3.20 23.12 -1.02
CA PRO A 124 -3.71 24.13 -0.10
C PRO A 124 -4.60 23.53 1.01
N LYS A 125 -4.52 24.11 2.22
CA LYS A 125 -5.20 23.60 3.41
C LYS A 125 -6.70 23.31 3.20
N PRO A 126 -7.52 24.21 2.62
CA PRO A 126 -8.96 23.94 2.43
C PRO A 126 -9.22 22.71 1.57
N GLN A 127 -8.43 22.52 0.50
CA GLN A 127 -8.60 21.42 -0.45
C GLN A 127 -8.20 20.09 0.16
N ARG A 128 -7.03 20.02 0.85
CA ARG A 128 -6.57 18.78 1.46
C ARG A 128 -7.46 18.34 2.63
N GLU A 129 -7.98 19.29 3.42
CA GLU A 129 -8.91 18.97 4.50
C GLU A 129 -10.26 18.49 3.97
N GLN A 130 -10.77 19.08 2.89
CA GLN A 130 -11.99 18.62 2.24
C GLN A 130 -11.83 17.17 1.74
N ALA A 131 -10.76 16.87 1.02
CA ALA A 131 -10.46 15.51 0.55
C ALA A 131 -10.32 14.52 1.72
N ALA A 132 -9.69 14.94 2.83
CA ALA A 132 -9.57 14.11 4.02
C ALA A 132 -10.93 13.81 4.67
N ARG A 133 -11.82 14.80 4.78
CA ARG A 133 -13.18 14.63 5.31
C ARG A 133 -14.02 13.66 4.48
N GLU A 134 -13.91 13.75 3.16
CA GLU A 134 -14.60 12.85 2.23
C GLU A 134 -14.14 11.40 2.41
N LEU A 135 -12.82 11.15 2.51
CA LEU A 135 -12.32 9.80 2.78
C LEU A 135 -12.67 9.31 4.18
N LEU A 136 -12.61 10.17 5.20
CA LEU A 136 -13.04 9.83 6.55
C LEU A 136 -14.53 9.47 6.60
N ALA A 137 -15.37 10.12 5.81
CA ALA A 137 -16.78 9.74 5.66
C ALA A 137 -16.93 8.35 5.03
N ARG A 138 -16.14 8.04 3.99
CA ARG A 138 -16.16 6.71 3.34
C ARG A 138 -15.73 5.58 4.28
N VAL A 139 -14.85 5.85 5.24
CA VAL A 139 -14.44 4.87 6.26
C VAL A 139 -15.33 4.89 7.51
N GLY A 140 -16.48 5.61 7.47
CA GLY A 140 -17.45 5.67 8.56
C GLY A 140 -17.04 6.54 9.75
N LEU A 141 -16.16 7.50 9.56
CA LEU A 141 -15.61 8.36 10.62
C LEU A 141 -16.02 9.83 10.51
N SER A 142 -17.17 10.14 9.85
CA SER A 142 -17.69 11.51 9.73
C SER A 142 -17.89 12.19 11.10
N HIS A 143 -18.17 11.43 12.14
CA HIS A 143 -18.38 11.92 13.50
C HIS A 143 -17.08 12.04 14.32
N ARG A 144 -15.90 11.73 13.74
CA ARG A 144 -14.61 11.70 14.41
C ARG A 144 -13.55 12.63 13.78
N LEU A 145 -13.93 13.52 12.90
CA LEU A 145 -13.04 14.37 12.10
C LEU A 145 -11.99 15.14 12.92
N ASN A 146 -12.40 15.67 14.06
CA ASN A 146 -11.58 16.49 14.94
C ASN A 146 -11.04 15.75 16.18
N HIS A 147 -11.17 14.41 16.22
CA HIS A 147 -10.64 13.60 17.32
C HIS A 147 -9.16 13.32 17.10
N PHE A 148 -8.42 13.31 18.21
CA PHE A 148 -7.02 12.88 18.24
C PHE A 148 -6.93 11.35 18.36
N PRO A 149 -5.81 10.72 17.95
CA PRO A 149 -5.63 9.28 18.07
C PRO A 149 -5.92 8.71 19.47
N SER A 150 -5.54 9.42 20.53
CA SER A 150 -5.80 9.02 21.92
C SER A 150 -7.29 8.93 22.30
N GLN A 151 -8.17 9.51 21.49
CA GLN A 151 -9.63 9.52 21.66
C GLN A 151 -10.34 8.50 20.79
N MET A 152 -9.58 7.63 20.10
CA MET A 152 -10.09 6.70 19.10
C MET A 152 -9.75 5.26 19.47
N SER A 153 -10.67 4.32 19.18
CA SER A 153 -10.37 2.89 19.30
C SER A 153 -9.33 2.46 18.26
N GLY A 154 -8.67 1.31 18.47
CA GLY A 154 -7.70 0.75 17.53
C GLY A 154 -8.25 0.61 16.11
N GLY A 155 -9.47 0.07 15.97
CA GLY A 155 -10.14 -0.04 14.67
C GLY A 155 -10.45 1.32 14.02
N GLN A 156 -10.77 2.36 14.82
CA GLN A 156 -10.94 3.72 14.30
C GLN A 156 -9.60 4.31 13.85
N GLN A 157 -8.53 4.12 14.61
CA GLN A 157 -7.19 4.56 14.24
C GLN A 157 -6.72 3.87 12.94
N GLN A 158 -6.98 2.57 12.79
CA GLN A 158 -6.65 1.84 11.57
C GLN A 158 -7.40 2.39 10.35
N ARG A 159 -8.69 2.71 10.49
CA ARG A 159 -9.47 3.34 9.42
C ARG A 159 -8.92 4.71 9.02
N VAL A 160 -8.43 5.51 9.97
CA VAL A 160 -7.70 6.77 9.67
C VAL A 160 -6.41 6.48 8.91
N GLY A 161 -5.63 5.46 9.32
CA GLY A 161 -4.41 5.03 8.64
C GLY A 161 -4.68 4.59 7.19
N ILE A 162 -5.76 3.84 6.96
CA ILE A 162 -6.20 3.44 5.62
C ILE A 162 -6.57 4.67 4.79
N ALA A 163 -7.42 5.56 5.30
CA ALA A 163 -7.79 6.79 4.59
C ALA A 163 -6.54 7.61 4.21
N ARG A 164 -5.56 7.74 5.13
CA ARG A 164 -4.28 8.41 4.86
C ARG A 164 -3.49 7.74 3.73
N ALA A 165 -3.45 6.41 3.70
CA ALA A 165 -2.71 5.67 2.68
C ALA A 165 -3.28 5.87 1.26
N PHE A 166 -4.60 6.01 1.15
CA PHE A 166 -5.30 6.11 -0.12
C PHE A 166 -5.57 7.55 -0.61
N ILE A 167 -5.37 8.57 0.23
CA ILE A 167 -5.76 9.97 -0.12
C ILE A 167 -5.02 10.53 -1.34
N THR A 168 -3.78 10.13 -1.54
CA THR A 168 -2.97 10.58 -2.67
C THR A 168 -3.21 9.79 -3.95
N ARG A 169 -4.08 8.79 -3.93
CA ARG A 169 -4.31 7.82 -5.02
C ARG A 169 -2.98 7.25 -5.55
N PRO A 170 -2.17 6.62 -4.70
CA PRO A 170 -0.86 6.10 -5.10
C PRO A 170 -0.99 4.95 -6.10
N ASP A 171 0.08 4.62 -6.83
CA ASP A 171 0.11 3.44 -7.71
C ASP A 171 0.06 2.14 -6.92
N ILE A 172 0.74 2.11 -5.75
CA ILE A 172 0.85 0.95 -4.88
C ILE A 172 0.58 1.35 -3.43
N VAL A 173 -0.23 0.55 -2.73
CA VAL A 173 -0.40 0.63 -1.27
C VAL A 173 0.25 -0.59 -0.63
N PHE A 174 1.22 -0.35 0.24
CA PHE A 174 1.83 -1.36 1.09
C PHE A 174 1.07 -1.45 2.40
N ALA A 175 0.69 -2.66 2.82
CA ALA A 175 -0.02 -2.92 4.06
C ALA A 175 0.75 -3.97 4.88
N ASP A 176 1.43 -3.51 5.93
CA ASP A 176 2.22 -4.34 6.82
C ASP A 176 1.37 -4.77 8.01
N GLU A 177 0.96 -6.05 8.01
CA GLU A 177 0.08 -6.67 9.02
C GLU A 177 -1.10 -5.76 9.44
N PRO A 178 -1.94 -5.27 8.50
CA PRO A 178 -2.89 -4.17 8.74
C PRO A 178 -3.99 -4.52 9.74
N THR A 179 -4.09 -5.78 10.16
CA THR A 179 -5.13 -6.29 11.06
C THR A 179 -4.56 -6.95 12.32
N GLY A 180 -3.23 -6.98 12.49
CA GLY A 180 -2.55 -7.72 13.56
C GLY A 180 -2.91 -7.29 15.00
N ASN A 181 -3.48 -6.09 15.18
CA ASN A 181 -3.91 -5.57 16.48
C ASN A 181 -5.44 -5.43 16.61
N LEU A 182 -6.22 -6.12 15.77
CA LEU A 182 -7.68 -5.98 15.70
C LEU A 182 -8.39 -7.30 16.06
N ASP A 183 -9.61 -7.19 16.54
CA ASP A 183 -10.51 -8.33 16.69
C ASP A 183 -11.02 -8.82 15.32
N SER A 184 -11.50 -10.06 15.24
CA SER A 184 -11.90 -10.72 13.98
C SER A 184 -12.97 -9.94 13.20
N LYS A 185 -13.95 -9.32 13.89
CA LYS A 185 -14.99 -8.53 13.23
C LYS A 185 -14.43 -7.26 12.60
N THR A 186 -13.56 -6.56 13.31
CA THR A 186 -12.89 -5.34 12.83
C THR A 186 -11.91 -5.69 11.71
N THR A 187 -11.22 -6.84 11.80
CA THR A 187 -10.35 -7.40 10.77
C THR A 187 -11.06 -7.52 9.42
N THR A 188 -12.20 -8.22 9.38
CA THR A 188 -13.01 -8.35 8.15
C THR A 188 -13.39 -6.98 7.58
N GLN A 189 -13.87 -6.05 8.43
CA GLN A 189 -14.26 -4.71 7.98
C GLN A 189 -13.10 -3.92 7.39
N VAL A 190 -11.90 -4.03 7.98
CA VAL A 190 -10.68 -3.36 7.51
C VAL A 190 -10.23 -3.93 6.17
N MET A 191 -10.25 -5.25 6.01
CA MET A 191 -9.86 -5.89 4.75
C MET A 191 -10.85 -5.58 3.62
N ASP A 192 -12.15 -5.65 3.89
CA ASP A 192 -13.18 -5.27 2.91
C ASP A 192 -13.03 -3.81 2.45
N MET A 193 -12.65 -2.92 3.37
CA MET A 193 -12.40 -1.51 3.07
C MET A 193 -11.16 -1.33 2.18
N ILE A 194 -10.04 -2.01 2.49
CA ILE A 194 -8.83 -1.99 1.66
C ILE A 194 -9.14 -2.50 0.26
N CYS A 195 -9.83 -3.64 0.14
CA CYS A 195 -10.24 -4.23 -1.15
C CYS A 195 -11.17 -3.30 -1.95
N SER A 196 -12.14 -2.67 -1.26
CA SER A 196 -13.04 -1.70 -1.91
C SER A 196 -12.29 -0.49 -2.45
N PHE A 197 -11.39 0.10 -1.66
CA PHE A 197 -10.60 1.24 -2.10
C PHE A 197 -9.64 0.88 -3.24
N ALA A 198 -8.97 -0.28 -3.17
CA ALA A 198 -8.11 -0.77 -4.24
C ALA A 198 -8.87 -0.89 -5.56
N ARG A 199 -10.09 -1.43 -5.52
CA ARG A 199 -10.97 -1.59 -6.69
C ARG A 199 -11.45 -0.23 -7.22
N ASP A 200 -12.02 0.60 -6.34
CA ASP A 200 -12.62 1.89 -6.70
C ASP A 200 -11.60 2.86 -7.31
N PHE A 201 -10.36 2.80 -6.84
CA PHE A 201 -9.28 3.68 -7.27
C PHE A 201 -8.29 3.01 -8.23
N HIS A 202 -8.55 1.73 -8.63
CA HIS A 202 -7.69 0.93 -9.52
C HIS A 202 -6.24 0.83 -9.03
N GLN A 203 -6.05 0.63 -7.72
CA GLN A 203 -4.75 0.60 -7.08
C GLN A 203 -4.27 -0.82 -6.83
N THR A 204 -2.97 -1.01 -6.85
CA THR A 204 -2.31 -2.25 -6.47
C THR A 204 -2.09 -2.25 -4.96
N VAL A 205 -2.38 -3.37 -4.29
CA VAL A 205 -2.13 -3.53 -2.84
C VAL A 205 -1.13 -4.66 -2.63
N ILE A 206 -0.11 -4.40 -1.83
CA ILE A 206 0.85 -5.42 -1.38
C ILE A 206 0.65 -5.59 0.12
N LEU A 207 0.07 -6.72 0.48
CA LEU A 207 -0.26 -7.09 1.85
C LEU A 207 0.83 -8.02 2.40
N VAL A 208 1.34 -7.73 3.58
CA VAL A 208 2.21 -8.64 4.34
C VAL A 208 1.40 -9.23 5.48
N SER A 209 1.37 -10.56 5.60
CA SER A 209 0.69 -11.25 6.70
C SER A 209 1.26 -12.64 6.96
N HIS A 210 1.08 -13.11 8.18
CA HIS A 210 1.28 -14.51 8.55
C HIS A 210 -0.06 -15.24 8.78
N ASP A 211 -1.18 -14.55 8.64
CA ASP A 211 -2.53 -15.07 8.82
C ASP A 211 -3.08 -15.61 7.48
N PRO A 212 -3.44 -16.91 7.39
CA PRO A 212 -4.04 -17.48 6.19
C PRO A 212 -5.36 -16.83 5.77
N GLU A 213 -6.13 -16.27 6.72
CA GLU A 213 -7.36 -15.56 6.39
C GLU A 213 -7.06 -14.33 5.53
N MET A 214 -5.97 -13.61 5.82
CA MET A 214 -5.56 -12.46 5.03
C MET A 214 -5.15 -12.84 3.60
N ALA A 215 -4.49 -13.99 3.43
CA ALA A 215 -4.14 -14.49 2.11
C ALA A 215 -5.37 -14.76 1.24
N SER A 216 -6.53 -15.08 1.83
CA SER A 216 -7.78 -15.33 1.09
C SER A 216 -8.36 -14.09 0.39
N TYR A 217 -7.90 -12.87 0.73
CA TYR A 217 -8.28 -11.63 0.06
C TYR A 217 -7.42 -11.33 -1.17
N ALA A 218 -6.31 -12.06 -1.35
CA ALA A 218 -5.34 -11.77 -2.40
C ALA A 218 -5.64 -12.50 -3.72
N HIS A 219 -5.41 -11.83 -4.84
CA HIS A 219 -5.40 -12.42 -6.19
C HIS A 219 -4.10 -13.19 -6.44
N HIS A 220 -3.03 -12.78 -5.77
CA HIS A 220 -1.70 -13.31 -5.92
C HIS A 220 -1.08 -13.55 -4.53
N ILE A 221 -0.71 -14.80 -4.23
CA ILE A 221 -0.10 -15.19 -2.95
C ILE A 221 1.33 -15.61 -3.23
N VAL A 222 2.27 -14.95 -2.55
CA VAL A 222 3.71 -15.26 -2.58
C VAL A 222 4.11 -15.77 -1.22
N THR A 223 4.53 -17.03 -1.13
CA THR A 223 4.95 -17.64 0.13
C THR A 223 6.45 -17.45 0.30
N LEU A 224 6.83 -16.76 1.38
CA LEU A 224 8.21 -16.48 1.75
C LEU A 224 8.62 -17.36 2.95
N ARG A 225 9.78 -18.01 2.83
CA ARG A 225 10.41 -18.78 3.91
C ARG A 225 11.92 -18.65 3.86
N ASP A 226 12.55 -18.40 5.01
CA ASP A 226 14.02 -18.30 5.15
C ASP A 226 14.66 -17.33 4.11
N GLY A 227 13.99 -16.20 3.88
CA GLY A 227 14.45 -15.16 2.96
C GLY A 227 14.24 -15.45 1.47
N GLY A 228 13.66 -16.58 1.09
CA GLY A 228 13.41 -16.98 -0.30
C GLY A 228 11.92 -17.21 -0.60
N ILE A 229 11.51 -17.08 -1.86
CA ILE A 229 10.18 -17.44 -2.34
C ILE A 229 10.15 -18.97 -2.50
N VAL A 230 9.22 -19.64 -1.76
CA VAL A 230 9.03 -21.09 -1.82
C VAL A 230 7.73 -21.51 -2.53
N GLY A 231 6.86 -20.55 -2.84
CA GLY A 231 5.63 -20.80 -3.56
C GLY A 231 4.99 -19.51 -4.07
N GLU A 232 4.31 -19.64 -5.20
CA GLU A 232 3.57 -18.54 -5.83
C GLU A 232 2.25 -19.09 -6.38
N GLN A 233 1.13 -18.44 -6.04
CA GLN A 233 -0.20 -18.86 -6.49
C GLN A 233 -0.98 -17.63 -6.97
N ARG A 234 -1.64 -17.75 -8.14
CA ARG A 234 -2.55 -16.74 -8.67
C ARG A 234 -3.95 -17.30 -8.76
N THR A 235 -4.91 -16.60 -8.18
CA THR A 235 -6.32 -16.99 -8.16
C THR A 235 -7.07 -16.17 -9.19
N GLN A 236 -7.73 -16.84 -10.14
CA GLN A 236 -8.48 -16.17 -11.21
C GLN A 236 -9.87 -15.64 -10.79
N HIS A 237 -10.37 -16.00 -9.59
CA HIS A 237 -11.76 -15.73 -9.17
C HIS A 237 -11.88 -15.38 -7.69
N ILE A 238 -11.80 -14.08 -7.34
CA ILE A 238 -12.30 -13.58 -6.04
C ILE A 238 -13.66 -12.87 -6.18
N GLU A 239 -14.12 -12.63 -7.41
CA GLU A 239 -15.33 -11.80 -7.65
C GLU A 239 -16.68 -12.48 -7.43
N LYS A 240 -16.76 -13.81 -7.25
CA LYS A 240 -18.06 -14.53 -7.33
C LYS A 240 -18.68 -15.02 -6.02
N GLU A 241 -17.99 -15.06 -4.89
CA GLU A 241 -18.52 -15.77 -3.72
C GLU A 241 -18.83 -14.93 -2.47
N ARG A 242 -18.44 -13.67 -2.42
CA ARG A 242 -18.85 -12.78 -1.31
C ARG A 242 -19.89 -11.80 -1.81
N GLY A 243 -21.18 -12.20 -1.73
CA GLY A 243 -22.34 -11.37 -2.01
C GLY A 243 -22.34 -10.13 -1.12
N PHE A 244 -21.77 -9.06 -1.61
CA PHE A 244 -21.85 -7.76 -0.96
C PHE A 244 -23.23 -7.19 -1.22
N HIS A 245 -24.08 -7.14 -0.19
CA HIS A 245 -25.26 -6.30 -0.20
C HIS A 245 -24.81 -4.83 -0.25
N ALA A 246 -24.66 -4.32 -1.46
CA ALA A 246 -24.57 -2.90 -1.71
C ALA A 246 -25.94 -2.28 -1.43
N SER A 247 -26.20 -1.96 -0.16
CA SER A 247 -27.29 -1.06 0.19
C SER A 247 -26.88 0.36 -0.22
N ASN A 248 -27.43 0.80 -1.35
CA ASN A 248 -27.66 2.19 -1.77
C ASN A 248 -26.63 3.23 -1.30
N ILE A 249 -25.57 3.41 -2.05
CA ILE A 249 -24.93 4.72 -2.15
C ILE A 249 -25.11 5.15 -3.61
N HIS A 250 -25.94 6.16 -3.81
CA HIS A 250 -26.22 6.82 -5.07
C HIS A 250 -24.92 7.10 -5.83
N SER A 251 -24.90 6.64 -7.08
CA SER A 251 -23.93 7.00 -8.12
C SER A 251 -24.01 8.51 -8.39
N GLN A 252 -23.39 9.32 -7.55
CA GLN A 252 -23.02 10.66 -7.96
C GLN A 252 -21.63 10.55 -8.61
N GLN A 253 -21.60 10.85 -9.89
CA GLN A 253 -20.42 11.10 -10.67
C GLN A 253 -19.46 12.00 -9.88
N VAL A 254 -18.49 11.41 -9.20
CA VAL A 254 -17.34 12.15 -8.68
C VAL A 254 -16.51 12.49 -9.91
N LEU A 255 -16.65 13.74 -10.35
CA LEU A 255 -15.88 14.38 -11.39
C LEU A 255 -14.39 14.03 -11.21
N LEU A 256 -13.86 13.37 -12.23
CA LEU A 256 -12.44 13.19 -12.47
C LEU A 256 -11.81 14.57 -12.74
N PHE A 257 -11.58 15.33 -11.70
CA PHE A 257 -10.72 16.48 -11.73
C PHE A 257 -9.50 16.16 -10.88
N ASP A 258 -8.41 15.78 -11.53
CA ASP A 258 -7.07 15.89 -10.98
C ASP A 258 -6.44 17.20 -11.54
N PRO A 259 -6.56 18.33 -10.81
CA PRO A 259 -5.96 19.59 -11.25
C PRO A 259 -4.44 19.62 -11.05
N TYR A 260 -3.83 18.56 -10.51
CA TYR A 260 -2.42 18.50 -10.17
C TYR A 260 -1.65 17.37 -10.86
N TYR A 261 -2.20 16.78 -11.93
CA TYR A 261 -1.45 15.87 -12.78
C TYR A 261 -0.92 16.65 -14.01
N PRO A 262 0.29 17.22 -13.96
CA PRO A 262 0.90 17.77 -15.18
C PRO A 262 1.24 16.58 -16.09
N GLN A 263 0.63 16.54 -17.26
CA GLN A 263 0.85 15.53 -18.30
C GLN A 263 2.27 15.58 -18.93
N SER A 264 3.23 16.24 -18.29
CA SER A 264 4.56 16.47 -18.83
C SER A 264 5.69 16.15 -17.86
N CYS A 265 5.77 14.90 -17.41
CA CYS A 265 7.03 14.37 -16.89
C CYS A 265 7.29 13.01 -17.54
N ARG A 266 7.48 13.02 -18.86
CA ARG A 266 8.30 11.99 -19.50
C ARG A 266 9.74 12.27 -19.06
N TYR A 267 10.31 11.37 -18.28
CA TYR A 267 11.74 11.33 -18.08
C TYR A 267 12.39 11.08 -19.45
N THR A 268 12.87 12.15 -20.09
CA THR A 268 13.86 12.05 -21.15
C THR A 268 15.18 11.78 -20.44
N GLY A 269 15.64 10.52 -20.52
CA GLY A 269 16.99 10.18 -20.14
C GLY A 269 17.99 10.90 -21.06
N SER A 270 18.92 11.55 -20.46
CA SER A 270 20.23 11.87 -21.02
C SER A 270 21.29 11.57 -19.97
#